data_2611db07d84cc7a200e03a51776e226f
#
_entry.id   2611db07d84cc7a200e03a51776e226f
#
_cell.length_a   1.000
_cell.length_b   1.000
_cell.length_c   1.000
_cell.angle_alpha   90.00
_cell.angle_beta   90.00
_cell.angle_gamma   90.00
#
_symmetry.space_group_name_H-M   'P 1'
#
loop_
_entity.id
_entity.type
_entity.pdbx_description
1 polymer ?
#
loop_
_entity_poly.entity_id
_entity_poly.type
_entity_poly.pdbx_seq_one_letter_code
_entity_poly.pdbx_strand_id
1 'polypeptide(L)'
;DESGIWEGFIAGVGQGEAYKYAIHSNTGDYLEKADPFAFYAEIAPRTASIVWDYSYTWRDSQWLSERKKLTGKAKPYSVYEVHVGSWRRKPEDGNRSLSYKELAVELVDYVKENGFTHVELLPIMEHPFFGSWGYQLSGYFAPTSRFGEPQHFMELVDALHEAGIGVILDWVPSHFPGDAHGLYKFDGTHLYEHADPRKGFHPDWSSYIYNYGRNEVRSFLISNALFWLEVYHADGLRVDAVASMLYLDYSRKEGEWIPNQYGGNENIEAINFLKEFNEVVYGTFPDAVTIAEESTAWTGVSKPTYLGGLGFGQKWMMGWMHDTLHYFKLDPVHRKYHQNEITFSIMYAFTENFMLPLSHDEVVHGKGSLLGRMPGDEWRKFANLRLMYAYMFTHPGTKLLF
;
A
#
# COMPACT_ATOMS: atom_id res chain seq x y z
N ASP A 1 15.75 16.74 -24.11
CA ASP A 1 15.98 16.10 -25.41
C ASP A 1 14.68 15.97 -26.21
N GLU A 2 14.69 15.35 -27.36
CA GLU A 2 13.50 15.19 -28.23
C GLU A 2 12.43 14.26 -27.64
N SER A 3 12.77 13.49 -26.59
CA SER A 3 11.82 12.62 -25.86
C SER A 3 10.94 13.37 -24.87
N GLY A 4 11.18 14.67 -24.64
CA GLY A 4 10.51 15.46 -23.61
C GLY A 4 11.12 15.32 -22.22
N ILE A 5 12.22 14.59 -22.07
CA ILE A 5 12.97 14.49 -20.82
C ILE A 5 13.93 15.68 -20.71
N TRP A 6 13.85 16.35 -19.56
CA TRP A 6 14.75 17.44 -19.20
C TRP A 6 15.88 16.89 -18.34
N GLU A 7 17.11 17.19 -18.73
CA GLU A 7 18.30 16.80 -17.97
C GLU A 7 19.27 17.98 -17.85
N GLY A 8 20.03 18.02 -16.78
CA GLY A 8 21.03 19.06 -16.55
C GLY A 8 22.02 18.67 -15.47
N PHE A 9 23.19 19.30 -15.46
CA PHE A 9 24.19 19.14 -14.46
C PHE A 9 24.42 20.46 -13.71
N ILE A 10 24.39 20.40 -12.39
CA ILE A 10 24.66 21.56 -11.52
C ILE A 10 25.92 21.26 -10.71
N ALA A 11 26.98 22.00 -10.97
CA ALA A 11 28.25 21.84 -10.27
C ALA A 11 28.13 22.31 -8.81
N GLY A 12 28.80 21.58 -7.90
CA GLY A 12 28.88 21.95 -6.49
C GLY A 12 27.65 21.56 -5.64
N VAL A 13 26.64 20.92 -6.21
CA VAL A 13 25.52 20.33 -5.49
C VAL A 13 25.92 18.93 -5.01
N GLY A 14 25.76 18.66 -3.72
CA GLY A 14 26.13 17.40 -3.09
C GLY A 14 25.08 16.82 -2.16
N GLN A 15 25.39 15.67 -1.59
CA GLN A 15 24.50 14.97 -0.65
C GLN A 15 24.12 15.87 0.54
N GLY A 16 22.83 15.86 0.88
CA GLY A 16 22.27 16.63 1.97
C GLY A 16 21.71 18.00 1.58
N GLU A 17 21.96 18.46 0.35
CA GLU A 17 21.42 19.74 -0.12
C GLU A 17 19.93 19.62 -0.48
N ALA A 18 19.14 20.58 0.02
CA ALA A 18 17.71 20.67 -0.28
C ALA A 18 17.47 21.45 -1.57
N TYR A 19 16.54 20.95 -2.41
CA TYR A 19 16.21 21.58 -3.68
C TYR A 19 14.74 21.44 -4.03
N LYS A 20 14.28 22.31 -4.94
CA LYS A 20 13.00 22.21 -5.65
C LYS A 20 13.19 22.59 -7.10
N TYR A 21 12.28 22.13 -7.94
CA TYR A 21 12.17 22.64 -9.31
C TYR A 21 11.37 23.92 -9.34
N ALA A 22 11.96 24.97 -9.91
CA ALA A 22 11.29 26.21 -10.25
C ALA A 22 10.79 26.12 -11.70
N ILE A 23 9.48 26.05 -11.87
CA ILE A 23 8.84 25.82 -13.19
C ILE A 23 8.08 27.07 -13.60
N HIS A 24 8.45 27.62 -14.77
CA HIS A 24 7.65 28.63 -15.47
C HIS A 24 6.71 27.90 -16.44
N SER A 25 5.45 27.83 -16.10
CA SER A 25 4.46 27.08 -16.88
C SER A 25 4.10 27.79 -18.19
N ASN A 26 3.56 27.05 -19.16
CA ASN A 26 3.01 27.62 -20.39
C ASN A 26 1.79 28.52 -20.15
N THR A 27 1.16 28.43 -18.97
CA THR A 27 0.04 29.27 -18.55
C THR A 27 0.50 30.58 -17.89
N GLY A 28 1.81 30.75 -17.69
CA GLY A 28 2.42 31.94 -17.09
C GLY A 28 2.57 31.86 -15.58
N ASP A 29 2.26 30.74 -14.97
CA ASP A 29 2.41 30.53 -13.53
C ASP A 29 3.87 30.24 -13.17
N TYR A 30 4.31 30.66 -11.97
CA TYR A 30 5.55 30.24 -11.35
C TYR A 30 5.24 29.19 -10.28
N LEU A 31 5.81 28.01 -10.42
CA LEU A 31 5.54 26.85 -9.55
C LEU A 31 6.85 26.38 -8.90
N GLU A 32 6.77 26.05 -7.62
CA GLU A 32 7.86 25.35 -6.92
C GLU A 32 7.44 23.93 -6.58
N LYS A 33 8.08 22.95 -7.22
CA LYS A 33 7.74 21.53 -7.12
C LYS A 33 8.87 20.72 -6.48
N ALA A 34 8.50 19.79 -5.59
CA ALA A 34 9.41 18.75 -5.17
C ALA A 34 9.72 17.83 -6.36
N ASP A 35 10.86 17.17 -6.32
CA ASP A 35 11.24 16.20 -7.33
C ASP A 35 10.45 14.89 -7.15
N PRO A 36 9.62 14.47 -8.11
CA PRO A 36 8.85 13.23 -8.02
C PRO A 36 9.70 11.97 -7.90
N PHE A 37 10.98 12.04 -8.30
CA PHE A 37 11.94 10.93 -8.26
C PHE A 37 12.97 11.07 -7.14
N ALA A 38 12.81 12.02 -6.22
CA ALA A 38 13.73 12.18 -5.10
C ALA A 38 13.76 10.94 -4.20
N PHE A 39 14.94 10.53 -3.77
CA PHE A 39 15.15 9.41 -2.85
C PHE A 39 15.06 9.80 -1.38
N TYR A 40 15.06 11.09 -1.09
CA TYR A 40 14.92 11.63 0.25
C TYR A 40 14.24 12.99 0.22
N ALA A 41 13.54 13.33 1.29
CA ALA A 41 12.80 14.58 1.41
C ALA A 41 13.02 15.21 2.80
N GLU A 42 12.78 16.51 2.92
CA GLU A 42 12.71 17.17 4.21
C GLU A 42 11.54 16.66 5.05
N ILE A 43 11.70 16.71 6.36
CA ILE A 43 10.60 16.37 7.30
C ILE A 43 9.52 17.45 7.21
N ALA A 44 8.27 17.03 7.03
CA ALA A 44 7.11 17.94 7.04
C ALA A 44 7.10 18.82 8.32
N PRO A 45 6.71 20.10 8.25
CA PRO A 45 6.00 20.74 7.15
C PRO A 45 6.87 21.27 5.98
N ARG A 46 8.18 21.06 6.02
CA ARG A 46 9.04 21.37 4.89
C ARG A 46 8.75 20.44 3.72
N THR A 47 9.05 20.88 2.51
CA THR A 47 8.57 20.22 1.30
C THR A 47 9.63 20.10 0.19
N ALA A 48 10.89 20.37 0.49
CA ALA A 48 11.95 20.21 -0.48
C ALA A 48 12.40 18.75 -0.59
N SER A 49 12.89 18.40 -1.75
CA SER A 49 13.66 17.18 -1.98
C SER A 49 15.09 17.37 -1.50
N ILE A 50 15.75 16.29 -1.12
CA ILE A 50 17.14 16.29 -0.66
C ILE A 50 17.96 15.44 -1.62
N VAL A 51 19.10 15.98 -2.08
CA VAL A 51 20.09 15.21 -2.85
C VAL A 51 20.64 14.11 -1.96
N TRP A 52 20.45 12.85 -2.35
CA TRP A 52 20.80 11.72 -1.50
C TRP A 52 21.37 10.55 -2.30
N ASP A 53 22.42 9.95 -1.78
CA ASP A 53 22.93 8.66 -2.25
C ASP A 53 22.25 7.55 -1.42
N TYR A 54 21.56 6.63 -2.09
CA TYR A 54 20.86 5.50 -1.47
C TYR A 54 21.68 4.21 -1.48
N SER A 55 22.97 4.26 -1.74
CA SER A 55 23.83 3.07 -1.70
C SER A 55 23.82 2.43 -0.30
N TYR A 56 23.67 1.10 -0.28
CA TYR A 56 23.62 0.29 0.93
C TYR A 56 24.26 -1.08 0.67
N THR A 57 24.90 -1.66 1.67
CA THR A 57 25.46 -3.02 1.59
C THR A 57 24.55 -3.98 2.31
N TRP A 58 23.75 -4.71 1.55
CA TRP A 58 22.78 -5.69 2.03
C TRP A 58 23.45 -6.94 2.60
N ARG A 59 22.84 -7.53 3.62
CA ARG A 59 23.27 -8.78 4.27
C ARG A 59 22.26 -9.92 4.08
N ASP A 60 21.17 -9.67 3.39
CA ASP A 60 19.99 -10.51 3.22
C ASP A 60 20.09 -11.55 2.07
N SER A 61 21.27 -11.77 1.51
CA SER A 61 21.49 -12.68 0.36
C SER A 61 20.95 -14.10 0.59
N GLN A 62 21.01 -14.60 1.85
CA GLN A 62 20.43 -15.88 2.21
C GLN A 62 18.91 -15.87 2.07
N TRP A 63 18.23 -14.84 2.61
CA TRP A 63 16.79 -14.65 2.50
C TRP A 63 16.34 -14.65 1.04
N LEU A 64 16.94 -13.82 0.20
CA LEU A 64 16.61 -13.71 -1.22
C LEU A 64 16.82 -15.05 -1.96
N SER A 65 17.88 -15.81 -1.62
CA SER A 65 18.10 -17.14 -2.19
C SER A 65 17.04 -18.15 -1.76
N GLU A 66 16.59 -18.13 -0.51
CA GLU A 66 15.55 -19.00 0.01
C GLU A 66 14.18 -18.64 -0.55
N ARG A 67 13.84 -17.35 -0.64
CA ARG A 67 12.63 -16.85 -1.26
C ARG A 67 12.48 -17.34 -2.71
N LYS A 68 13.55 -17.26 -3.52
CA LYS A 68 13.58 -17.76 -4.90
C LYS A 68 13.29 -19.26 -5.01
N LYS A 69 13.76 -20.07 -4.07
CA LYS A 69 13.50 -21.53 -4.04
C LYS A 69 12.03 -21.86 -3.77
N LEU A 70 11.28 -20.92 -3.25
CA LEU A 70 9.86 -21.05 -2.93
C LEU A 70 8.93 -20.55 -4.04
N THR A 71 9.47 -19.95 -5.09
CA THR A 71 8.70 -19.49 -6.24
C THR A 71 7.77 -20.58 -6.78
N GLY A 72 6.49 -20.28 -6.92
CA GLY A 72 5.48 -21.25 -7.39
C GLY A 72 5.09 -22.34 -6.39
N LYS A 73 5.62 -22.31 -5.17
CA LYS A 73 5.25 -23.25 -4.09
C LYS A 73 4.37 -22.55 -3.08
N ALA A 74 3.16 -23.07 -2.89
CA ALA A 74 2.28 -22.60 -1.82
C ALA A 74 2.92 -22.93 -0.46
N LYS A 75 3.31 -21.88 0.28
CA LYS A 75 3.75 -21.97 1.67
C LYS A 75 2.82 -21.12 2.52
N PRO A 76 2.27 -21.64 3.61
CA PRO A 76 1.45 -20.83 4.50
C PRO A 76 2.31 -19.73 5.11
N TYR A 77 1.78 -18.51 5.12
CA TYR A 77 2.38 -17.38 5.80
C TYR A 77 1.31 -16.53 6.49
N SER A 78 1.73 -15.80 7.52
CA SER A 78 0.91 -14.86 8.27
C SER A 78 1.59 -13.50 8.29
N VAL A 79 0.79 -12.46 8.14
CA VAL A 79 1.23 -11.08 8.00
C VAL A 79 0.82 -10.29 9.22
N TYR A 80 1.75 -9.54 9.80
CA TYR A 80 1.50 -8.52 10.81
C TYR A 80 1.53 -7.14 10.16
N GLU A 81 0.38 -6.47 10.10
CA GLU A 81 0.25 -5.13 9.53
C GLU A 81 0.65 -4.07 10.57
N VAL A 82 1.45 -3.09 10.17
CA VAL A 82 2.04 -2.11 11.08
C VAL A 82 1.99 -0.70 10.50
N HIS A 83 1.43 0.24 11.25
CA HIS A 83 1.65 1.66 11.04
C HIS A 83 2.84 2.12 11.87
N VAL A 84 3.97 2.36 11.21
CA VAL A 84 5.25 2.71 11.84
C VAL A 84 5.13 3.90 12.81
N GLY A 85 4.35 4.90 12.44
CA GLY A 85 4.18 6.12 13.22
C GLY A 85 3.45 5.97 14.55
N SER A 86 2.69 4.89 14.77
CA SER A 86 1.85 4.70 15.96
C SER A 86 2.02 3.35 16.66
N TRP A 87 2.78 2.42 16.08
CA TRP A 87 2.95 1.07 16.62
C TRP A 87 3.45 1.08 18.07
N ARG A 88 4.56 1.78 18.31
CA ARG A 88 5.06 2.08 19.67
C ARG A 88 5.57 3.52 19.74
N ARG A 89 5.59 4.05 20.95
CA ARG A 89 6.02 5.42 21.24
C ARG A 89 7.08 5.39 22.33
N LYS A 90 7.92 6.46 22.39
CA LYS A 90 8.88 6.70 23.45
C LYS A 90 8.36 7.82 24.37
N PRO A 91 7.58 7.49 25.43
CA PRO A 91 7.04 8.51 26.34
C PRO A 91 8.10 9.35 27.01
N GLU A 92 9.24 8.73 27.34
CA GLU A 92 10.41 9.36 27.95
C GLU A 92 11.13 10.36 27.03
N ASP A 93 10.86 10.31 25.72
CA ASP A 93 11.45 11.19 24.70
C ASP A 93 10.36 11.94 23.94
N GLY A 94 9.59 12.75 24.65
CA GLY A 94 8.53 13.58 24.08
C GLY A 94 7.41 12.79 23.40
N ASN A 95 7.22 11.52 23.77
CA ASN A 95 6.22 10.63 23.19
C ASN A 95 6.34 10.51 21.64
N ARG A 96 7.57 10.56 21.11
CA ARG A 96 7.83 10.38 19.68
C ARG A 96 7.58 8.96 19.20
N SER A 97 7.42 8.79 17.90
CA SER A 97 7.46 7.48 17.23
C SER A 97 8.86 6.87 17.31
N LEU A 98 8.95 5.57 17.12
CA LEU A 98 10.23 4.87 16.95
C LEU A 98 10.88 5.29 15.61
N SER A 99 12.21 5.33 15.60
CA SER A 99 12.99 5.43 14.37
C SER A 99 13.07 4.09 13.67
N TYR A 100 13.47 4.07 12.38
CA TYR A 100 13.71 2.82 11.64
C TYR A 100 14.73 1.91 12.35
N LYS A 101 15.76 2.48 12.96
CA LYS A 101 16.76 1.71 13.73
C LYS A 101 16.19 1.07 14.98
N GLU A 102 15.33 1.78 15.70
CA GLU A 102 14.66 1.20 16.88
C GLU A 102 13.68 0.11 16.48
N LEU A 103 12.97 0.30 15.35
CA LEU A 103 12.10 -0.74 14.77
C LEU A 103 12.87 -1.98 14.34
N ALA A 104 14.07 -1.83 13.80
CA ALA A 104 14.93 -2.97 13.40
C ALA A 104 15.24 -3.91 14.57
N VAL A 105 15.10 -3.46 15.81
CA VAL A 105 15.23 -4.29 17.01
C VAL A 105 13.86 -4.68 17.55
N GLU A 106 13.03 -3.70 17.94
CA GLU A 106 11.79 -3.95 18.69
C GLU A 106 10.72 -4.66 17.86
N LEU A 107 10.59 -4.32 16.56
CA LEU A 107 9.59 -4.95 15.69
C LEU A 107 10.00 -6.39 15.33
N VAL A 108 11.28 -6.61 15.04
CA VAL A 108 11.82 -7.95 14.75
C VAL A 108 11.55 -8.91 15.92
N ASP A 109 11.88 -8.50 17.13
CA ASP A 109 11.65 -9.32 18.32
C ASP A 109 10.17 -9.63 18.53
N TYR A 110 9.31 -8.62 18.39
CA TYR A 110 7.86 -8.78 18.54
C TYR A 110 7.26 -9.74 17.51
N VAL A 111 7.64 -9.61 16.25
CA VAL A 111 7.12 -10.46 15.15
C VAL A 111 7.55 -11.90 15.33
N LYS A 112 8.82 -12.13 15.73
CA LYS A 112 9.34 -13.47 16.05
C LYS A 112 8.61 -14.10 17.24
N GLU A 113 8.44 -13.37 18.32
CA GLU A 113 7.75 -13.85 19.54
C GLU A 113 6.32 -14.28 19.21
N ASN A 114 5.62 -13.52 18.35
CA ASN A 114 4.25 -13.82 17.97
C ASN A 114 4.11 -14.82 16.81
N GLY A 115 5.22 -15.23 16.19
CA GLY A 115 5.24 -16.27 15.15
C GLY A 115 4.70 -15.81 13.79
N PHE A 116 4.67 -14.52 13.51
CA PHE A 116 4.37 -14.02 12.17
C PHE A 116 5.56 -14.24 11.24
N THR A 117 5.26 -14.47 9.97
CA THR A 117 6.28 -14.74 8.94
C THR A 117 6.60 -13.52 8.08
N HIS A 118 5.69 -12.55 8.04
CA HIS A 118 5.83 -11.31 7.26
C HIS A 118 5.33 -10.12 8.07
N VAL A 119 5.85 -8.95 7.73
CA VAL A 119 5.33 -7.65 8.14
C VAL A 119 4.79 -6.95 6.90
N GLU A 120 3.61 -6.33 7.01
CA GLU A 120 3.10 -5.38 6.03
C GLU A 120 3.16 -3.98 6.65
N LEU A 121 3.94 -3.10 6.05
CA LEU A 121 4.07 -1.72 6.49
C LEU A 121 3.06 -0.84 5.75
N LEU A 122 2.19 -0.14 6.49
CA LEU A 122 1.37 0.92 5.93
C LEU A 122 2.26 1.89 5.15
N PRO A 123 1.71 2.69 4.21
CA PRO A 123 2.53 3.41 3.24
C PRO A 123 3.71 4.14 3.89
N ILE A 124 4.91 3.67 3.55
CA ILE A 124 6.18 4.19 4.10
C ILE A 124 6.75 5.33 3.25
N MET A 125 6.20 5.55 2.07
CA MET A 125 6.60 6.60 1.15
C MET A 125 6.33 7.98 1.77
N GLU A 126 7.09 9.00 1.33
CA GLU A 126 6.94 10.35 1.90
C GLU A 126 5.57 10.98 1.60
N HIS A 127 5.01 11.62 2.60
CA HIS A 127 3.67 12.21 2.56
C HIS A 127 3.62 13.49 3.43
N PRO A 128 2.84 14.52 3.04
CA PRO A 128 2.84 15.80 3.75
C PRO A 128 2.08 15.74 5.09
N PHE A 129 1.00 14.97 5.15
CA PHE A 129 0.11 14.93 6.30
C PHE A 129 0.20 13.61 7.08
N PHE A 130 0.71 13.68 8.30
CA PHE A 130 0.88 12.50 9.16
C PHE A 130 -0.43 11.75 9.41
N GLY A 131 -1.55 12.46 9.55
CA GLY A 131 -2.88 11.87 9.78
C GLY A 131 -3.44 11.09 8.60
N SER A 132 -2.81 11.13 7.42
CA SER A 132 -3.16 10.27 6.28
C SER A 132 -2.59 8.85 6.39
N TRP A 133 -1.74 8.58 7.39
CA TRP A 133 -0.99 7.31 7.57
C TRP A 133 -0.15 6.90 6.36
N GLY A 134 0.15 7.86 5.50
CA GLY A 134 0.89 7.65 4.27
C GLY A 134 0.04 7.42 3.02
N TYR A 135 -1.30 7.39 3.10
CA TYR A 135 -2.16 7.20 1.92
C TYR A 135 -2.27 8.43 1.01
N GLN A 136 -1.70 9.58 1.39
CA GLN A 136 -1.64 10.80 0.59
C GLN A 136 -0.18 11.10 0.22
N LEU A 137 0.36 10.37 -0.76
CA LEU A 137 1.78 10.40 -1.11
C LEU A 137 2.18 11.68 -1.85
N SER A 138 3.35 12.22 -1.51
CA SER A 138 4.02 13.32 -2.25
C SER A 138 5.41 12.94 -2.75
N GLY A 139 6.07 11.94 -2.14
CA GLY A 139 7.40 11.46 -2.53
C GLY A 139 7.40 9.95 -2.74
N TYR A 140 7.23 9.51 -3.97
CA TYR A 140 7.03 8.11 -4.31
C TYR A 140 8.27 7.23 -4.17
N PHE A 141 9.47 7.80 -4.37
CA PHE A 141 10.75 7.09 -4.33
C PHE A 141 11.53 7.31 -3.02
N ALA A 142 10.95 8.04 -2.06
CA ALA A 142 11.57 8.34 -0.78
C ALA A 142 10.80 7.65 0.36
N PRO A 143 11.47 6.90 1.25
CA PRO A 143 10.86 6.53 2.53
C PRO A 143 10.69 7.80 3.36
N THR A 144 9.61 7.87 4.16
CA THR A 144 9.34 9.08 4.94
C THR A 144 10.49 9.39 5.89
N SER A 145 10.96 10.63 5.84
CA SER A 145 12.05 11.14 6.67
C SER A 145 11.72 11.27 8.16
N ARG A 146 10.45 11.10 8.53
CA ARG A 146 9.96 11.17 9.92
C ARG A 146 10.64 10.18 10.86
N PHE A 147 11.11 9.05 10.34
CA PHE A 147 11.63 7.93 11.13
C PHE A 147 13.13 7.69 10.89
N GLY A 148 13.76 8.47 10.03
CA GLY A 148 15.19 8.36 9.72
C GLY A 148 15.52 8.52 8.25
N GLU A 149 16.78 8.24 7.91
CA GLU A 149 17.31 8.31 6.56
C GLU A 149 16.96 7.04 5.75
N PRO A 150 17.05 7.08 4.40
CA PRO A 150 16.79 5.93 3.55
C PRO A 150 17.56 4.65 3.95
N GLN A 151 18.83 4.77 4.28
CA GLN A 151 19.64 3.63 4.73
C GLN A 151 19.16 3.03 6.05
N HIS A 152 18.55 3.83 6.94
CA HIS A 152 17.97 3.31 8.17
C HIS A 152 16.71 2.46 7.89
N PHE A 153 15.97 2.79 6.83
CA PHE A 153 14.87 1.94 6.39
C PHE A 153 15.39 0.64 5.74
N MET A 154 16.47 0.71 4.95
CA MET A 154 17.16 -0.48 4.43
C MET A 154 17.65 -1.38 5.57
N GLU A 155 18.22 -0.80 6.64
CA GLU A 155 18.66 -1.53 7.83
C GLU A 155 17.48 -2.26 8.53
N LEU A 156 16.30 -1.66 8.57
CA LEU A 156 15.09 -2.30 9.09
C LEU A 156 14.69 -3.52 8.24
N VAL A 157 14.64 -3.36 6.92
CA VAL A 157 14.31 -4.47 6.00
C VAL A 157 15.34 -5.60 6.11
N ASP A 158 16.62 -5.25 6.12
CA ASP A 158 17.74 -6.18 6.25
C ASP A 158 17.66 -6.99 7.56
N ALA A 159 17.35 -6.32 8.68
CA ALA A 159 17.17 -6.97 9.98
C ALA A 159 15.97 -7.93 10.01
N LEU A 160 14.85 -7.58 9.36
CA LEU A 160 13.69 -8.47 9.20
C LEU A 160 14.07 -9.70 8.38
N HIS A 161 14.78 -9.54 7.26
CA HIS A 161 15.24 -10.63 6.41
C HIS A 161 16.25 -11.55 7.13
N GLU A 162 17.22 -10.98 7.87
CA GLU A 162 18.15 -11.77 8.70
C GLU A 162 17.40 -12.60 9.76
N ALA A 163 16.26 -12.11 10.23
CA ALA A 163 15.40 -12.84 11.17
C ALA A 163 14.45 -13.86 10.50
N GLY A 164 14.47 -13.98 9.19
CA GLY A 164 13.59 -14.86 8.42
C GLY A 164 12.15 -14.32 8.24
N ILE A 165 11.98 -12.99 8.28
CA ILE A 165 10.70 -12.30 8.19
C ILE A 165 10.66 -11.52 6.87
N GLY A 166 9.63 -11.76 6.03
CA GLY A 166 9.42 -11.01 4.80
C GLY A 166 8.79 -9.65 5.03
N VAL A 167 8.97 -8.74 4.07
CA VAL A 167 8.47 -7.36 4.13
C VAL A 167 7.57 -7.07 2.94
N ILE A 168 6.32 -6.72 3.21
CA ILE A 168 5.34 -6.24 2.24
C ILE A 168 5.17 -4.75 2.46
N LEU A 169 5.14 -3.97 1.39
CA LEU A 169 4.87 -2.54 1.47
C LEU A 169 3.48 -2.23 0.93
N ASP A 170 2.76 -1.40 1.65
CA ASP A 170 1.50 -0.85 1.19
C ASP A 170 1.80 0.26 0.16
N TRP A 171 1.31 0.10 -1.06
CA TRP A 171 1.60 0.94 -2.21
C TRP A 171 0.32 1.57 -2.77
N VAL A 172 0.34 2.88 -2.98
CA VAL A 172 -0.83 3.69 -3.34
C VAL A 172 -0.71 4.23 -4.77
N PRO A 173 -1.01 3.45 -5.81
CA PRO A 173 -1.02 3.91 -7.20
C PRO A 173 -2.38 4.47 -7.63
N SER A 174 -3.37 4.51 -6.74
CA SER A 174 -4.75 4.88 -7.05
C SER A 174 -4.96 6.39 -7.12
N HIS A 175 -4.31 7.14 -6.23
CA HIS A 175 -4.52 8.58 -6.10
C HIS A 175 -3.34 9.30 -5.44
N PHE A 176 -3.38 10.64 -5.46
CA PHE A 176 -2.39 11.51 -4.80
C PHE A 176 -3.04 12.82 -4.33
N PRO A 177 -2.47 13.51 -3.32
CA PRO A 177 -3.03 14.75 -2.78
C PRO A 177 -2.81 15.96 -3.70
N GLY A 178 -3.60 17.02 -3.46
CA GLY A 178 -3.53 18.27 -4.20
C GLY A 178 -2.51 19.28 -3.67
N ASP A 179 -1.54 18.86 -2.88
CA ASP A 179 -0.52 19.75 -2.31
C ASP A 179 0.28 20.46 -3.41
N ALA A 180 0.49 21.76 -3.25
CA ALA A 180 1.07 22.61 -4.29
C ALA A 180 2.49 22.19 -4.72
N HIS A 181 3.26 21.58 -3.81
CA HIS A 181 4.61 21.07 -4.08
C HIS A 181 4.64 19.68 -4.70
N GLY A 182 3.50 18.96 -4.72
CA GLY A 182 3.37 17.59 -5.23
C GLY A 182 3.04 17.51 -6.72
N LEU A 183 2.44 16.38 -7.10
CA LEU A 183 2.19 16.02 -8.50
C LEU A 183 1.08 16.83 -9.17
N TYR A 184 0.12 17.34 -8.40
CA TYR A 184 -1.03 18.07 -8.95
C TYR A 184 -0.60 19.27 -9.77
N LYS A 185 -1.04 19.33 -11.04
CA LYS A 185 -0.63 20.34 -12.02
C LYS A 185 0.87 20.61 -11.99
N PHE A 186 1.65 19.53 -12.14
CA PHE A 186 3.10 19.57 -11.91
C PHE A 186 3.82 20.65 -12.73
N ASP A 187 3.48 20.78 -14.00
CA ASP A 187 4.03 21.78 -14.95
C ASP A 187 3.04 22.91 -15.27
N GLY A 188 1.97 23.04 -14.47
CA GLY A 188 0.83 23.94 -14.72
C GLY A 188 -0.29 23.30 -15.54
N THR A 189 -0.05 22.12 -16.13
CA THR A 189 -1.06 21.30 -16.81
C THR A 189 -1.41 20.04 -16.02
N HIS A 190 -2.40 19.29 -16.47
CA HIS A 190 -2.77 18.00 -15.87
C HIS A 190 -1.85 16.88 -16.38
N LEU A 191 -0.62 16.85 -15.86
CA LEU A 191 0.42 15.92 -16.31
C LEU A 191 0.19 14.50 -15.80
N TYR A 192 -0.13 14.34 -14.51
CA TYR A 192 -0.34 13.05 -13.85
C TYR A 192 -1.82 12.67 -13.75
N GLU A 193 -2.71 13.62 -13.59
CA GLU A 193 -4.15 13.43 -13.42
C GLU A 193 -4.94 13.73 -14.70
N HIS A 194 -6.21 13.33 -14.73
CA HIS A 194 -7.13 13.77 -15.78
C HIS A 194 -7.59 15.22 -15.55
N ALA A 195 -7.75 15.99 -16.62
CA ALA A 195 -8.26 17.34 -16.56
C ALA A 195 -9.75 17.42 -16.15
N ASP A 196 -10.55 16.43 -16.57
CA ASP A 196 -11.98 16.35 -16.19
C ASP A 196 -12.10 15.74 -14.79
N PRO A 197 -12.66 16.46 -13.80
CA PRO A 197 -12.80 15.98 -12.44
C PRO A 197 -13.67 14.73 -12.29
N ARG A 198 -14.56 14.46 -13.27
CA ARG A 198 -15.35 13.24 -13.30
C ARG A 198 -14.53 11.97 -13.54
N LYS A 199 -13.26 12.12 -13.98
CA LYS A 199 -12.27 11.06 -14.11
C LYS A 199 -11.06 11.25 -13.20
N GLY A 200 -10.70 12.51 -12.90
CA GLY A 200 -9.44 12.90 -12.30
C GLY A 200 -9.50 13.29 -10.82
N PHE A 201 -10.67 13.28 -10.18
CA PHE A 201 -10.81 13.66 -8.78
C PHE A 201 -11.66 12.65 -8.00
N HIS A 202 -11.19 12.25 -6.83
CA HIS A 202 -11.87 11.33 -5.93
C HIS A 202 -12.63 12.10 -4.84
N PRO A 203 -13.97 12.11 -4.84
CA PRO A 203 -14.75 12.95 -3.93
C PRO A 203 -14.61 12.56 -2.46
N ASP A 204 -14.52 11.26 -2.15
CA ASP A 204 -14.47 10.74 -0.78
C ASP A 204 -13.15 11.08 -0.08
N TRP A 205 -12.04 11.09 -0.82
CA TRP A 205 -10.69 11.30 -0.28
C TRP A 205 -10.10 12.67 -0.62
N SER A 206 -10.84 13.50 -1.36
CA SER A 206 -10.38 14.83 -1.84
C SER A 206 -8.99 14.77 -2.50
N SER A 207 -8.76 13.73 -3.32
CA SER A 207 -7.50 13.41 -3.97
C SER A 207 -7.65 13.31 -5.47
N TYR A 208 -6.54 13.38 -6.20
CA TYR A 208 -6.51 13.30 -7.66
C TYR A 208 -6.22 11.88 -8.11
N ILE A 209 -6.88 11.46 -9.20
CA ILE A 209 -6.76 10.12 -9.78
C ILE A 209 -5.78 10.19 -10.94
N TYR A 210 -4.85 9.24 -11.00
CA TYR A 210 -3.89 9.12 -12.08
C TYR A 210 -4.55 8.89 -13.44
N ASN A 211 -3.99 9.51 -14.47
CA ASN A 211 -4.35 9.25 -15.86
C ASN A 211 -3.59 8.02 -16.40
N TYR A 212 -4.14 6.84 -16.15
CA TYR A 212 -3.53 5.57 -16.55
C TYR A 212 -3.47 5.37 -18.08
N GLY A 213 -4.17 6.21 -18.85
CA GLY A 213 -4.08 6.22 -20.31
C GLY A 213 -2.78 6.80 -20.86
N ARG A 214 -2.01 7.53 -20.00
CA ARG A 214 -0.73 8.09 -20.38
C ARG A 214 0.41 7.12 -20.13
N ASN A 215 1.24 6.88 -21.14
CA ASN A 215 2.37 5.97 -21.02
C ASN A 215 3.39 6.44 -19.96
N GLU A 216 3.60 7.77 -19.87
CA GLU A 216 4.53 8.38 -18.90
C GLU A 216 4.06 8.13 -17.46
N VAL A 217 2.76 8.23 -17.19
CA VAL A 217 2.16 7.96 -15.87
C VAL A 217 2.30 6.48 -15.53
N ARG A 218 1.99 5.59 -16.46
CA ARG A 218 2.17 4.14 -16.27
C ARG A 218 3.63 3.79 -16.02
N SER A 219 4.54 4.35 -16.80
CA SER A 219 5.99 4.17 -16.62
C SER A 219 6.44 4.66 -15.25
N PHE A 220 5.99 5.84 -14.80
CA PHE A 220 6.29 6.37 -13.47
C PHE A 220 5.86 5.41 -12.36
N LEU A 221 4.61 4.95 -12.38
CA LEU A 221 4.06 4.06 -11.36
C LEU A 221 4.72 2.67 -11.37
N ILE A 222 4.93 2.07 -12.53
CA ILE A 222 5.58 0.75 -12.63
C ILE A 222 7.04 0.84 -12.19
N SER A 223 7.77 1.89 -12.62
CA SER A 223 9.15 2.11 -12.16
C SER A 223 9.23 2.29 -10.65
N ASN A 224 8.25 2.97 -10.07
CA ASN A 224 8.16 3.13 -8.62
C ASN A 224 7.93 1.79 -7.90
N ALA A 225 7.05 0.95 -8.40
CA ALA A 225 6.84 -0.39 -7.84
C ALA A 225 8.12 -1.24 -7.91
N LEU A 226 8.78 -1.27 -9.06
CA LEU A 226 10.05 -2.00 -9.23
C LEU A 226 11.15 -1.46 -8.32
N PHE A 227 11.23 -0.15 -8.13
CA PHE A 227 12.19 0.48 -7.24
C PHE A 227 12.10 -0.05 -5.79
N TRP A 228 10.91 -0.20 -5.23
CA TRP A 228 10.73 -0.75 -3.89
C TRP A 228 11.11 -2.21 -3.79
N LEU A 229 10.87 -2.99 -4.85
CA LEU A 229 11.27 -4.40 -4.91
C LEU A 229 12.78 -4.58 -5.12
N GLU A 230 13.41 -3.72 -5.94
CA GLU A 230 14.82 -3.83 -6.34
C GLU A 230 15.76 -3.17 -5.33
N VAL A 231 15.46 -1.92 -4.93
CA VAL A 231 16.36 -1.11 -4.12
C VAL A 231 16.17 -1.36 -2.62
N TYR A 232 14.92 -1.57 -2.20
CA TYR A 232 14.59 -1.82 -0.79
C TYR A 232 14.31 -3.30 -0.49
N HIS A 233 14.50 -4.18 -1.46
CA HIS A 233 14.34 -5.64 -1.34
C HIS A 233 12.97 -6.07 -0.78
N ALA A 234 11.92 -5.27 -0.96
CA ALA A 234 10.58 -5.66 -0.53
C ALA A 234 10.18 -7.02 -1.13
N ASP A 235 9.49 -7.85 -0.35
CA ASP A 235 9.01 -9.17 -0.79
C ASP A 235 7.68 -9.10 -1.50
N GLY A 236 6.98 -7.99 -1.38
CA GLY A 236 5.72 -7.78 -2.06
C GLY A 236 5.17 -6.38 -1.90
N LEU A 237 4.10 -6.13 -2.65
CA LEU A 237 3.34 -4.88 -2.62
C LEU A 237 1.86 -5.19 -2.40
N ARG A 238 1.26 -4.59 -1.37
CA ARG A 238 -0.19 -4.49 -1.25
C ARG A 238 -0.63 -3.24 -2.00
N VAL A 239 -1.52 -3.40 -2.95
CA VAL A 239 -2.02 -2.31 -3.80
C VAL A 239 -3.31 -1.77 -3.21
N ASP A 240 -3.24 -0.53 -2.77
CA ASP A 240 -4.33 0.19 -2.13
C ASP A 240 -5.46 0.52 -3.11
N ALA A 241 -6.71 0.40 -2.63
CA ALA A 241 -7.92 0.90 -3.28
C ALA A 241 -8.12 0.42 -4.73
N VAL A 242 -7.78 -0.83 -5.06
CA VAL A 242 -7.94 -1.38 -6.42
C VAL A 242 -9.39 -1.27 -6.90
N ALA A 243 -10.37 -1.43 -6.01
CA ALA A 243 -11.79 -1.24 -6.34
C ALA A 243 -12.07 0.14 -6.96
N SER A 244 -11.47 1.20 -6.42
CA SER A 244 -11.63 2.56 -6.94
C SER A 244 -10.99 2.77 -8.32
N MET A 245 -9.99 1.94 -8.65
CA MET A 245 -9.32 2.00 -9.94
C MET A 245 -10.13 1.29 -11.04
N LEU A 246 -10.85 0.23 -10.69
CA LEU A 246 -11.57 -0.60 -11.67
C LEU A 246 -12.83 0.06 -12.23
N TYR A 247 -13.45 0.97 -11.48
CA TYR A 247 -14.76 1.52 -11.81
C TYR A 247 -14.75 3.05 -11.91
N LEU A 248 -15.21 3.56 -13.06
CA LEU A 248 -15.33 5.00 -13.33
C LEU A 248 -16.42 5.69 -12.49
N ASP A 249 -17.40 4.94 -12.02
CA ASP A 249 -18.51 5.39 -11.17
C ASP A 249 -18.28 5.13 -9.68
N TYR A 250 -17.09 4.69 -9.26
CA TYR A 250 -16.78 4.43 -7.86
C TYR A 250 -17.04 5.67 -7.00
N SER A 251 -17.89 5.52 -5.96
CA SER A 251 -18.33 6.60 -5.06
C SER A 251 -18.95 7.83 -5.76
N ARG A 252 -19.52 7.67 -6.94
CA ARG A 252 -20.12 8.73 -7.74
C ARG A 252 -21.58 8.47 -8.00
N LYS A 253 -22.34 9.56 -8.13
CA LYS A 253 -23.77 9.53 -8.53
C LYS A 253 -23.90 9.58 -10.06
N GLU A 254 -25.09 9.30 -10.52
CA GLU A 254 -25.44 9.50 -11.94
C GLU A 254 -25.14 10.95 -12.38
N GLY A 255 -24.43 11.10 -13.51
CA GLY A 255 -23.96 12.38 -14.05
C GLY A 255 -22.61 12.88 -13.49
N GLU A 256 -22.07 12.25 -12.43
CA GLU A 256 -20.78 12.63 -11.83
C GLU A 256 -19.58 11.85 -12.39
N TRP A 257 -19.80 10.98 -13.37
CA TRP A 257 -18.78 10.17 -14.01
C TRP A 257 -18.98 10.09 -15.54
N ILE A 258 -17.96 9.63 -16.25
CA ILE A 258 -17.99 9.51 -17.72
C ILE A 258 -17.82 8.03 -18.07
N PRO A 259 -18.75 7.44 -18.85
CA PRO A 259 -18.59 6.06 -19.32
C PRO A 259 -17.32 5.87 -20.17
N ASN A 260 -16.84 4.62 -20.20
CA ASN A 260 -15.77 4.22 -21.11
C ASN A 260 -16.24 4.25 -22.57
N GLN A 261 -15.31 4.00 -23.51
CA GLN A 261 -15.59 4.04 -24.96
C GLN A 261 -16.68 3.04 -25.44
N TYR A 262 -17.07 2.10 -24.59
CA TYR A 262 -18.10 1.10 -24.88
C TYR A 262 -19.42 1.39 -24.12
N GLY A 263 -19.47 2.48 -23.36
CA GLY A 263 -20.64 2.88 -22.58
C GLY A 263 -20.74 2.23 -21.19
N GLY A 264 -19.73 1.44 -20.79
CA GLY A 264 -19.67 0.79 -19.48
C GLY A 264 -18.99 1.65 -18.42
N ASN A 265 -18.99 1.16 -17.19
CA ASN A 265 -18.38 1.82 -16.03
C ASN A 265 -16.98 1.29 -15.69
N GLU A 266 -16.50 0.26 -16.39
CA GLU A 266 -15.14 -0.25 -16.18
C GLU A 266 -14.09 0.77 -16.66
N ASN A 267 -13.10 1.04 -15.82
CA ASN A 267 -11.95 1.85 -16.17
C ASN A 267 -10.91 1.03 -16.92
N ILE A 268 -11.06 0.95 -18.24
CA ILE A 268 -10.23 0.11 -19.11
C ILE A 268 -8.75 0.51 -19.03
N GLU A 269 -8.46 1.81 -18.89
CA GLU A 269 -7.10 2.32 -18.79
C GLU A 269 -6.42 1.80 -17.51
N ALA A 270 -7.10 1.86 -16.36
CA ALA A 270 -6.60 1.35 -15.10
C ALA A 270 -6.51 -0.19 -15.09
N ILE A 271 -7.48 -0.89 -15.68
CA ILE A 271 -7.44 -2.35 -15.84
C ILE A 271 -6.20 -2.79 -16.62
N ASN A 272 -5.91 -2.11 -17.72
CA ASN A 272 -4.73 -2.40 -18.53
C ASN A 272 -3.43 -2.07 -17.78
N PHE A 273 -3.40 -0.96 -17.03
CA PHE A 273 -2.28 -0.63 -16.15
C PHE A 273 -2.03 -1.71 -15.09
N LEU A 274 -3.07 -2.19 -14.39
CA LEU A 274 -2.93 -3.23 -13.37
C LEU A 274 -2.42 -4.56 -13.94
N LYS A 275 -2.86 -4.93 -15.15
CA LYS A 275 -2.35 -6.11 -15.85
C LYS A 275 -0.87 -5.95 -16.19
N GLU A 276 -0.50 -4.84 -16.82
CA GLU A 276 0.88 -4.54 -17.18
C GLU A 276 1.79 -4.47 -15.94
N PHE A 277 1.33 -3.81 -14.88
CA PHE A 277 2.04 -3.79 -13.59
C PHE A 277 2.37 -5.20 -13.09
N ASN A 278 1.38 -6.09 -13.01
CA ASN A 278 1.59 -7.46 -12.56
C ASN A 278 2.49 -8.27 -13.51
N GLU A 279 2.34 -8.10 -14.82
CA GLU A 279 3.19 -8.76 -15.82
C GLU A 279 4.66 -8.33 -15.67
N VAL A 280 4.91 -7.05 -15.50
CA VAL A 280 6.26 -6.51 -15.33
C VAL A 280 6.87 -6.94 -14.00
N VAL A 281 6.10 -6.84 -12.91
CA VAL A 281 6.56 -7.26 -11.57
C VAL A 281 6.94 -8.74 -11.58
N TYR A 282 6.06 -9.62 -12.02
CA TYR A 282 6.37 -11.08 -12.03
C TYR A 282 7.37 -11.49 -13.11
N GLY A 283 7.51 -10.71 -14.17
CA GLY A 283 8.57 -10.90 -15.19
C GLY A 283 9.96 -10.57 -14.65
N THR A 284 10.05 -9.63 -13.71
CA THR A 284 11.32 -9.18 -13.13
C THR A 284 11.60 -9.86 -11.78
N PHE A 285 10.60 -9.96 -10.93
CA PHE A 285 10.66 -10.53 -9.57
C PHE A 285 9.61 -11.65 -9.41
N PRO A 286 9.82 -12.83 -9.99
CA PRO A 286 8.83 -13.93 -9.96
C PRO A 286 8.60 -14.51 -8.56
N ASP A 287 9.42 -14.17 -7.60
CA ASP A 287 9.37 -14.56 -6.19
C ASP A 287 8.74 -13.48 -5.28
N ALA A 288 8.40 -12.31 -5.81
CA ALA A 288 7.62 -11.30 -5.10
C ALA A 288 6.11 -11.63 -5.10
N VAL A 289 5.34 -10.96 -4.25
CA VAL A 289 3.88 -11.08 -4.22
C VAL A 289 3.23 -9.73 -4.42
N THR A 290 2.17 -9.68 -5.25
CA THR A 290 1.26 -8.53 -5.35
C THR A 290 -0.08 -8.88 -4.73
N ILE A 291 -0.63 -8.01 -3.90
CA ILE A 291 -1.85 -8.25 -3.14
C ILE A 291 -2.83 -7.11 -3.44
N ALA A 292 -4.03 -7.43 -3.93
CA ALA A 292 -5.04 -6.42 -4.23
C ALA A 292 -5.97 -6.20 -3.03
N GLU A 293 -6.10 -4.94 -2.60
CA GLU A 293 -7.27 -4.54 -1.83
C GLU A 293 -8.42 -4.26 -2.82
N GLU A 294 -9.26 -5.27 -3.00
CA GLU A 294 -10.40 -5.19 -3.91
C GLU A 294 -11.65 -5.70 -3.19
N SER A 295 -12.63 -4.84 -2.98
CA SER A 295 -13.81 -5.08 -2.15
C SER A 295 -15.08 -5.40 -2.93
N THR A 296 -15.02 -5.36 -4.28
CA THR A 296 -16.19 -5.56 -5.14
C THR A 296 -16.33 -7.02 -5.61
N ALA A 297 -17.35 -7.25 -6.43
CA ALA A 297 -17.58 -8.55 -7.07
C ALA A 297 -16.73 -8.80 -8.33
N TRP A 298 -15.69 -8.00 -8.57
CA TRP A 298 -14.79 -8.21 -9.70
C TRP A 298 -14.15 -9.59 -9.64
N THR A 299 -14.24 -10.33 -10.71
CA THR A 299 -13.77 -11.72 -10.79
C THR A 299 -12.40 -11.81 -11.45
N GLY A 300 -11.60 -12.80 -11.02
CA GLY A 300 -10.29 -13.07 -11.64
C GLY A 300 -9.21 -12.06 -11.27
N VAL A 301 -9.31 -11.41 -10.11
CA VAL A 301 -8.27 -10.49 -9.62
C VAL A 301 -6.93 -11.22 -9.49
N SER A 302 -6.92 -12.43 -8.92
CA SER A 302 -5.73 -13.26 -8.76
C SER A 302 -5.53 -14.32 -9.86
N LYS A 303 -6.28 -14.22 -10.97
CA LYS A 303 -6.04 -15.06 -12.15
C LYS A 303 -4.94 -14.45 -13.03
N PRO A 304 -4.14 -15.29 -13.70
CA PRO A 304 -3.16 -14.81 -14.68
C PRO A 304 -3.81 -13.95 -15.79
N THR A 305 -3.07 -12.96 -16.27
CA THR A 305 -3.54 -12.02 -17.31
C THR A 305 -3.92 -12.71 -18.61
N TYR A 306 -3.17 -13.74 -19.02
CA TYR A 306 -3.45 -14.53 -20.22
C TYR A 306 -4.74 -15.38 -20.12
N LEU A 307 -5.31 -15.54 -18.91
CA LEU A 307 -6.63 -16.14 -18.67
C LEU A 307 -7.72 -15.09 -18.44
N GLY A 308 -7.42 -13.82 -18.73
CA GLY A 308 -8.35 -12.71 -18.59
C GLY A 308 -8.39 -12.07 -17.19
N GLY A 309 -7.54 -12.52 -16.26
CA GLY A 309 -7.43 -11.95 -14.92
C GLY A 309 -6.63 -10.66 -14.86
N LEU A 310 -6.49 -10.08 -13.65
CA LEU A 310 -5.67 -8.90 -13.39
C LEU A 310 -4.20 -9.25 -13.08
N GLY A 311 -3.91 -10.52 -12.77
CA GLY A 311 -2.54 -11.01 -12.56
C GLY A 311 -2.00 -10.84 -11.14
N PHE A 312 -2.79 -10.40 -10.17
CA PHE A 312 -2.34 -10.33 -8.78
C PHE A 312 -2.02 -11.71 -8.20
N GLY A 313 -1.07 -11.77 -7.28
CA GLY A 313 -0.79 -12.99 -6.52
C GLY A 313 -1.89 -13.33 -5.53
N GLN A 314 -2.47 -12.30 -4.89
CA GLN A 314 -3.53 -12.46 -3.90
C GLN A 314 -4.57 -11.33 -3.95
N LYS A 315 -5.73 -11.59 -3.36
CA LYS A 315 -6.82 -10.62 -3.15
C LYS A 315 -7.29 -10.67 -1.70
N TRP A 316 -7.56 -9.52 -1.09
CA TRP A 316 -8.24 -9.45 0.20
C TRP A 316 -9.65 -10.04 0.14
N MET A 317 -10.02 -10.88 1.12
CA MET A 317 -11.34 -11.50 1.22
C MET A 317 -12.28 -10.64 2.06
N MET A 318 -12.69 -9.51 1.50
CA MET A 318 -13.46 -8.48 2.23
C MET A 318 -14.83 -9.01 2.69
N GLY A 319 -15.50 -9.88 1.92
CA GLY A 319 -16.76 -10.52 2.32
C GLY A 319 -16.60 -11.33 3.60
N TRP A 320 -15.55 -12.16 3.69
CA TRP A 320 -15.22 -12.90 4.91
C TRP A 320 -14.99 -11.96 6.11
N MET A 321 -14.27 -10.86 5.89
CA MET A 321 -13.97 -9.89 6.93
C MET A 321 -15.24 -9.27 7.49
N HIS A 322 -16.14 -8.77 6.63
CA HIS A 322 -17.40 -8.15 7.04
C HIS A 322 -18.30 -9.13 7.79
N ASP A 323 -18.50 -10.33 7.24
CA ASP A 323 -19.34 -11.35 7.84
C ASP A 323 -18.78 -11.82 9.19
N THR A 324 -17.47 -12.04 9.27
CA THR A 324 -16.80 -12.45 10.51
C THR A 324 -16.94 -11.39 11.60
N LEU A 325 -16.66 -10.14 11.30
CA LEU A 325 -16.76 -9.05 12.27
C LEU A 325 -18.20 -8.84 12.73
N HIS A 326 -19.18 -8.94 11.81
CA HIS A 326 -20.58 -8.85 12.17
C HIS A 326 -21.00 -9.99 13.09
N TYR A 327 -20.69 -11.24 12.74
CA TYR A 327 -21.05 -12.42 13.54
C TYR A 327 -20.47 -12.36 14.96
N PHE A 328 -19.17 -12.06 15.07
CA PHE A 328 -18.51 -12.03 16.39
C PHE A 328 -18.91 -10.86 17.27
N LYS A 329 -19.42 -9.77 16.70
CA LYS A 329 -20.01 -8.63 17.41
C LYS A 329 -21.38 -8.95 18.03
N LEU A 330 -22.13 -9.89 17.48
CA LEU A 330 -23.44 -10.28 17.98
C LEU A 330 -23.36 -10.91 19.36
N ASP A 331 -24.35 -10.62 20.21
CA ASP A 331 -24.54 -11.39 21.44
C ASP A 331 -24.71 -12.89 21.08
N PRO A 332 -24.05 -13.81 21.81
CA PRO A 332 -24.10 -15.24 21.51
C PRO A 332 -25.51 -15.83 21.37
N VAL A 333 -26.50 -15.25 22.07
CA VAL A 333 -27.90 -15.71 21.98
C VAL A 333 -28.51 -15.54 20.58
N HIS A 334 -28.01 -14.58 19.81
CA HIS A 334 -28.48 -14.29 18.47
C HIS A 334 -27.72 -15.05 17.37
N ARG A 335 -26.51 -15.53 17.63
CA ARG A 335 -25.60 -16.14 16.62
C ARG A 335 -26.20 -17.34 15.91
N LYS A 336 -27.07 -18.09 16.58
CA LYS A 336 -27.77 -19.24 15.97
C LYS A 336 -28.60 -18.88 14.73
N TYR A 337 -28.97 -17.62 14.56
CA TYR A 337 -29.72 -17.12 13.42
C TYR A 337 -28.81 -16.56 12.31
N HIS A 338 -27.50 -16.50 12.55
CA HIS A 338 -26.50 -15.89 11.66
C HIS A 338 -25.39 -16.87 11.26
N GLN A 339 -25.63 -18.18 11.37
CA GLN A 339 -24.64 -19.23 11.09
C GLN A 339 -24.10 -19.15 9.65
N ASN A 340 -24.91 -18.69 8.70
CA ASN A 340 -24.53 -18.51 7.31
C ASN A 340 -23.39 -17.50 7.15
N GLU A 341 -23.24 -16.50 8.00
CA GLU A 341 -22.18 -15.49 7.91
C GLU A 341 -20.78 -16.10 8.07
N ILE A 342 -20.62 -17.13 8.91
CA ILE A 342 -19.34 -17.82 9.08
C ILE A 342 -19.16 -19.04 8.16
N THR A 343 -20.19 -19.45 7.42
CA THR A 343 -20.10 -20.62 6.53
C THR A 343 -20.12 -20.23 5.05
N PHE A 344 -20.73 -19.10 4.70
CA PHE A 344 -20.88 -18.68 3.30
C PHE A 344 -19.55 -18.46 2.59
N SER A 345 -18.56 -17.90 3.27
CA SER A 345 -17.24 -17.63 2.69
C SER A 345 -16.52 -18.88 2.17
N ILE A 346 -16.81 -20.05 2.74
CA ILE A 346 -16.26 -21.35 2.27
C ILE A 346 -16.71 -21.66 0.85
N MET A 347 -17.90 -21.21 0.44
CA MET A 347 -18.45 -21.49 -0.89
C MET A 347 -17.60 -20.89 -2.01
N TYR A 348 -16.88 -19.80 -1.74
CA TYR A 348 -16.04 -19.11 -2.72
C TYR A 348 -14.56 -19.00 -2.32
N ALA A 349 -14.15 -19.61 -1.19
CA ALA A 349 -12.81 -19.51 -0.65
C ALA A 349 -11.66 -19.91 -1.60
N PHE A 350 -11.98 -20.65 -2.68
CA PHE A 350 -11.01 -21.16 -3.65
C PHE A 350 -11.19 -20.56 -5.06
N THR A 351 -12.04 -19.53 -5.21
CA THR A 351 -12.24 -18.85 -6.50
C THR A 351 -11.12 -17.88 -6.83
N GLU A 352 -10.43 -17.40 -5.83
CA GLU A 352 -9.28 -16.52 -5.88
C GLU A 352 -8.19 -17.00 -4.88
N ASN A 353 -7.00 -16.47 -4.98
CA ASN A 353 -5.97 -16.64 -3.95
C ASN A 353 -6.21 -15.62 -2.83
N PHE A 354 -7.00 -16.00 -1.83
CA PHE A 354 -7.44 -15.04 -0.81
C PHE A 354 -6.45 -14.84 0.34
N MET A 355 -6.36 -13.57 0.78
CA MET A 355 -5.84 -13.17 2.07
C MET A 355 -7.01 -12.71 2.94
N LEU A 356 -7.06 -13.17 4.19
CA LEU A 356 -8.08 -12.82 5.18
C LEU A 356 -7.61 -11.57 5.95
N PRO A 357 -8.17 -10.38 5.70
CA PRO A 357 -7.73 -9.18 6.39
C PRO A 357 -8.52 -8.94 7.68
N LEU A 358 -7.83 -8.69 8.77
CA LEU A 358 -8.30 -7.93 9.91
C LEU A 358 -7.36 -6.73 10.05
N SER A 359 -7.48 -5.80 9.11
CA SER A 359 -6.55 -4.70 8.87
C SER A 359 -6.79 -3.50 9.80
N HIS A 360 -5.92 -2.51 9.67
CA HIS A 360 -6.06 -1.21 10.34
C HIS A 360 -7.41 -0.55 10.05
N ASP A 361 -7.96 -0.66 8.85
CA ASP A 361 -9.25 -0.07 8.48
C ASP A 361 -10.40 -0.54 9.36
N GLU A 362 -10.30 -1.72 9.93
CA GLU A 362 -11.35 -2.28 10.76
C GLU A 362 -11.32 -1.78 12.21
N VAL A 363 -10.26 -1.12 12.64
CA VAL A 363 -10.07 -0.73 14.05
C VAL A 363 -9.83 0.76 14.27
N VAL A 364 -9.79 1.58 13.21
CA VAL A 364 -9.51 3.02 13.27
C VAL A 364 -10.76 3.89 13.14
N HIS A 365 -10.63 5.19 13.30
CA HIS A 365 -11.67 6.21 13.09
C HIS A 365 -13.02 5.89 13.79
N GLY A 366 -12.98 5.60 15.10
CA GLY A 366 -14.19 5.36 15.89
C GLY A 366 -14.78 3.95 15.73
N LYS A 367 -14.18 3.08 14.91
CA LYS A 367 -14.62 1.68 14.78
C LYS A 367 -14.32 0.84 16.04
N GLY A 368 -13.34 1.24 16.85
CA GLY A 368 -12.92 0.56 18.09
C GLY A 368 -12.09 -0.70 17.84
N SER A 369 -11.38 -1.16 18.86
CA SER A 369 -10.55 -2.37 18.76
C SER A 369 -11.38 -3.63 18.52
N LEU A 370 -10.76 -4.67 17.96
CA LEU A 370 -11.39 -5.99 17.81
C LEU A 370 -11.92 -6.49 19.15
N LEU A 371 -11.15 -6.36 20.25
CA LEU A 371 -11.57 -6.71 21.59
C LEU A 371 -12.78 -5.87 22.05
N GLY A 372 -12.78 -4.57 21.77
CA GLY A 372 -13.85 -3.65 22.16
C GLY A 372 -15.21 -4.00 21.53
N ARG A 373 -15.20 -4.61 20.35
CA ARG A 373 -16.43 -5.05 19.66
C ARG A 373 -17.02 -6.34 20.21
N MET A 374 -16.24 -7.13 20.98
CA MET A 374 -16.71 -8.40 21.51
C MET A 374 -17.75 -8.19 22.61
N PRO A 375 -18.86 -8.98 22.61
CA PRO A 375 -19.89 -8.88 23.65
C PRO A 375 -19.45 -9.49 24.98
N GLY A 376 -20.10 -9.04 26.04
CA GLY A 376 -19.94 -9.58 27.40
C GLY A 376 -18.93 -8.82 28.25
N ASP A 377 -18.56 -9.43 29.38
CA ASP A 377 -17.52 -8.94 30.28
C ASP A 377 -16.11 -9.15 29.68
N GLU A 378 -15.09 -8.63 30.33
CA GLU A 378 -13.72 -8.68 29.85
C GLU A 378 -13.25 -10.11 29.57
N TRP A 379 -13.52 -11.06 30.47
CA TRP A 379 -13.16 -12.46 30.29
C TRP A 379 -13.79 -13.04 29.00
N ARG A 380 -15.10 -12.79 28.81
CA ARG A 380 -15.84 -13.25 27.62
C ARG A 380 -15.36 -12.58 26.34
N LYS A 381 -15.01 -11.29 26.41
CA LYS A 381 -14.42 -10.58 25.25
C LYS A 381 -13.12 -11.24 24.79
N PHE A 382 -12.19 -11.52 25.69
CA PHE A 382 -10.96 -12.23 25.35
C PHE A 382 -11.21 -13.65 24.85
N ALA A 383 -12.14 -14.37 25.44
CA ALA A 383 -12.50 -15.72 24.99
C ALA A 383 -13.09 -15.68 23.57
N ASN A 384 -13.96 -14.72 23.29
CA ASN A 384 -14.59 -14.53 21.99
C ASN A 384 -13.56 -14.11 20.91
N LEU A 385 -12.62 -13.23 21.26
CA LEU A 385 -11.54 -12.81 20.35
C LEU A 385 -10.63 -14.00 20.01
N ARG A 386 -10.23 -14.82 20.98
CA ARG A 386 -9.47 -16.05 20.70
C ARG A 386 -10.23 -17.00 19.80
N LEU A 387 -11.54 -17.14 19.97
CA LEU A 387 -12.38 -17.95 19.10
C LEU A 387 -12.40 -17.41 17.66
N MET A 388 -12.49 -16.09 17.48
CA MET A 388 -12.43 -15.44 16.17
C MET A 388 -11.08 -15.70 15.49
N TYR A 389 -9.98 -15.58 16.22
CA TYR A 389 -8.65 -15.91 15.68
C TYR A 389 -8.52 -17.40 15.34
N ALA A 390 -9.01 -18.29 16.17
CA ALA A 390 -9.01 -19.73 15.88
C ALA A 390 -9.80 -20.03 14.59
N TYR A 391 -10.96 -19.41 14.41
CA TYR A 391 -11.73 -19.50 13.18
C TYR A 391 -10.94 -18.96 11.98
N MET A 392 -10.33 -17.78 12.09
CA MET A 392 -9.49 -17.19 11.04
C MET A 392 -8.35 -18.13 10.64
N PHE A 393 -7.60 -18.65 11.62
CA PHE A 393 -6.43 -19.50 11.36
C PHE A 393 -6.77 -20.88 10.80
N THR A 394 -8.00 -21.35 10.99
CA THR A 394 -8.50 -22.62 10.40
C THR A 394 -9.24 -22.43 9.08
N HIS A 395 -9.60 -21.20 8.70
CA HIS A 395 -10.22 -20.89 7.42
C HIS A 395 -9.16 -20.88 6.30
N PRO A 396 -9.52 -21.30 5.05
CA PRO A 396 -8.62 -21.18 3.89
C PRO A 396 -8.17 -19.74 3.63
N GLY A 397 -6.95 -19.56 3.15
CA GLY A 397 -6.36 -18.26 2.79
C GLY A 397 -5.21 -17.85 3.71
N THR A 398 -4.43 -16.86 3.26
CA THR A 398 -3.37 -16.20 4.05
C THR A 398 -3.99 -15.32 5.13
N LYS A 399 -3.26 -15.06 6.22
CA LYS A 399 -3.79 -14.30 7.37
C LYS A 399 -3.09 -12.96 7.46
N LEU A 400 -3.85 -11.88 7.66
CA LEU A 400 -3.34 -10.55 7.95
C LEU A 400 -4.02 -10.01 9.21
N LEU A 401 -3.21 -9.56 10.15
CA LEU A 401 -3.64 -8.95 11.43
C LEU A 401 -2.89 -7.62 11.64
N PHE A 402 -3.66 -6.57 12.01
CA PHE A 402 -3.11 -5.27 12.45
C PHE A 402 -2.84 -5.24 13.95
#